data_798da6a5ee00d34667e8762d9f440cd2
#
_entry.id   798da6a5ee00d34667e8762d9f440cd2
#
_cell.length_a   1.000
_cell.length_b   1.000
_cell.length_c   1.000
_cell.angle_alpha   90.00
_cell.angle_beta   90.00
_cell.angle_gamma   90.00
#
_symmetry.space_group_name_H-M   'P 1'
#
loop_
_entity.id
_entity.type
_entity.pdbx_description
1 polymer ?
#
loop_
_entity_poly.entity_id
_entity_poly.type
_entity_poly.pdbx_seq_one_letter_code
_entity_poly.pdbx_strand_id
1 'polypeptide(L)'
;MNLQQVKIVVIGAGNRTNKYLEYAVRHPERLKLVGIVEPVEIRRRLVANKFGVPEEACFSSFDDFFANPIDADAVLIGTPEDKHYEPCMRAIEAGYHILLEKPIAQTKQECLDILEASKRKGVVVVVCHVLRFHPYFMKIKELIDSGELGEIISINHYAEINIDRMTHSYVRGLWSKAKKTNPMLIAKCCHDIDFLLWICGSKCRKVSSFGSLRWFRKENAPEGSAERCIDCKAEASCPFSAVHLYKERKQWIRNFDVPEGQTIDDVIDKELRKGVFGRCVYHCDNDVVDHQIVNMELEDETTISFVVNAFTCNDFRGTHIKMTKGEIDGNETTLRVRKFRGNEETVYDFSDLSNQPFHAGADLNIVEEFVNSITRSSEGVLSSTIESSIESHVVCYEAETSRLTNQTILIE
;
A
#
# COMPACT_ATOMS: atom_id res chain seq x y z
N MET A 1 -33.68 -7.50 -9.26
CA MET A 1 -32.82 -8.56 -8.71
C MET A 1 -32.56 -8.22 -7.25
N ASN A 2 -32.85 -9.11 -6.29
CA ASN A 2 -32.41 -8.89 -4.90
C ASN A 2 -30.89 -8.99 -4.90
N LEU A 3 -30.22 -7.85 -4.73
CA LEU A 3 -28.78 -7.80 -4.54
C LEU A 3 -28.48 -8.45 -3.18
N GLN A 4 -27.72 -9.53 -3.17
CA GLN A 4 -27.35 -10.20 -1.93
C GLN A 4 -26.41 -9.29 -1.16
N GLN A 5 -26.76 -8.93 0.08
CA GLN A 5 -25.90 -8.16 0.98
C GLN A 5 -24.78 -9.07 1.50
N VAL A 6 -23.52 -8.64 1.34
CA VAL A 6 -22.36 -9.34 1.86
C VAL A 6 -22.14 -8.97 3.32
N LYS A 7 -22.03 -9.97 4.19
CA LYS A 7 -21.66 -9.83 5.61
C LYS A 7 -20.14 -9.94 5.75
N ILE A 8 -19.50 -8.93 6.32
CA ILE A 8 -18.03 -8.89 6.46
C ILE A 8 -17.60 -8.73 7.91
N VAL A 9 -16.55 -9.43 8.30
CA VAL A 9 -15.81 -9.22 9.54
C VAL A 9 -14.51 -8.49 9.23
N VAL A 10 -14.14 -7.54 10.07
CA VAL A 10 -12.87 -6.81 9.95
C VAL A 10 -11.85 -7.37 10.92
N ILE A 11 -10.66 -7.69 10.45
CA ILE A 11 -9.48 -8.06 11.24
C ILE A 11 -8.44 -6.94 11.12
N GLY A 12 -8.34 -6.12 12.17
CA GLY A 12 -7.57 -4.88 12.21
C GLY A 12 -8.39 -3.65 11.81
N ALA A 13 -8.74 -2.80 12.76
CA ALA A 13 -9.57 -1.60 12.58
C ALA A 13 -8.72 -0.31 12.43
N GLY A 14 -7.62 -0.42 11.67
CA GLY A 14 -6.71 0.70 11.38
C GLY A 14 -7.26 1.72 10.38
N ASN A 15 -6.40 2.69 10.03
CA ASN A 15 -6.77 3.78 9.11
C ASN A 15 -7.20 3.27 7.73
N ARG A 16 -6.50 2.26 7.16
CA ARG A 16 -6.84 1.70 5.83
C ARG A 16 -8.19 1.02 5.85
N THR A 17 -8.41 0.16 6.82
CA THR A 17 -9.69 -0.54 7.02
C THR A 17 -10.86 0.43 7.10
N ASN A 18 -10.74 1.52 7.87
CA ASN A 18 -11.80 2.53 7.99
C ASN A 18 -12.14 3.21 6.66
N LYS A 19 -11.17 3.34 5.74
CA LYS A 19 -11.45 3.88 4.39
C LYS A 19 -12.25 2.91 3.54
N TYR A 20 -11.97 1.61 3.60
CA TYR A 20 -12.74 0.58 2.90
C TYR A 20 -14.16 0.44 3.46
N LEU A 21 -14.30 0.51 4.78
CA LEU A 21 -15.60 0.46 5.44
C LEU A 21 -16.53 1.63 5.09
N GLU A 22 -16.00 2.71 4.53
CA GLU A 22 -16.84 3.79 4.02
C GLU A 22 -17.77 3.32 2.87
N TYR A 23 -17.40 2.26 2.17
CA TYR A 23 -18.28 1.63 1.19
C TYR A 23 -19.55 1.09 1.88
N ALA A 24 -19.43 0.45 3.05
CA ALA A 24 -20.59 -0.04 3.80
C ALA A 24 -21.49 1.11 4.34
N VAL A 25 -20.91 2.30 4.59
CA VAL A 25 -21.68 3.49 4.94
C VAL A 25 -22.51 4.00 3.75
N ARG A 26 -21.92 3.98 2.55
CA ARG A 26 -22.56 4.49 1.32
C ARG A 26 -23.52 3.49 0.68
N HIS A 27 -23.23 2.20 0.85
CA HIS A 27 -23.97 1.09 0.24
C HIS A 27 -24.34 0.03 1.29
N PRO A 28 -25.12 0.40 2.32
CA PRO A 28 -25.50 -0.53 3.41
C PRO A 28 -26.33 -1.72 2.91
N GLU A 29 -26.99 -1.60 1.77
CA GLU A 29 -27.72 -2.67 1.10
C GLU A 29 -26.80 -3.71 0.43
N ARG A 30 -25.53 -3.36 0.21
CA ARG A 30 -24.55 -4.20 -0.46
C ARG A 30 -23.55 -4.84 0.50
N LEU A 31 -23.10 -4.11 1.51
CA LEU A 31 -22.07 -4.54 2.46
C LEU A 31 -22.48 -4.19 3.89
N LYS A 32 -22.42 -5.18 4.78
CA LYS A 32 -22.73 -5.02 6.20
C LYS A 32 -21.56 -5.50 7.06
N LEU A 33 -21.03 -4.62 7.92
CA LEU A 33 -20.08 -5.02 8.95
C LEU A 33 -20.83 -5.76 10.05
N VAL A 34 -20.44 -7.02 10.32
CA VAL A 34 -21.09 -7.90 11.31
C VAL A 34 -20.18 -8.27 12.47
N GLY A 35 -18.87 -8.05 12.38
CA GLY A 35 -17.92 -8.33 13.45
C GLY A 35 -16.61 -7.58 13.31
N ILE A 36 -15.91 -7.42 14.42
CA ILE A 36 -14.63 -6.67 14.49
C ILE A 36 -13.64 -7.45 15.34
N VAL A 37 -12.44 -7.58 14.82
CA VAL A 37 -11.27 -8.10 15.53
C VAL A 37 -10.22 -7.00 15.59
N GLU A 38 -10.00 -6.42 16.79
CA GLU A 38 -9.03 -5.34 16.99
C GLU A 38 -8.54 -5.37 18.45
N PRO A 39 -7.24 -5.53 18.70
CA PRO A 39 -6.71 -5.58 20.06
C PRO A 39 -6.82 -4.25 20.81
N VAL A 40 -6.76 -3.11 20.10
CA VAL A 40 -6.84 -1.78 20.70
C VAL A 40 -8.31 -1.44 21.00
N GLU A 41 -8.69 -1.45 22.28
CA GLU A 41 -10.07 -1.29 22.72
C GLU A 41 -10.74 -0.01 22.19
N ILE A 42 -10.04 1.12 22.24
CA ILE A 42 -10.60 2.39 21.76
C ILE A 42 -10.96 2.34 20.26
N ARG A 43 -10.12 1.72 19.44
CA ARG A 43 -10.37 1.56 18.00
C ARG A 43 -11.54 0.60 17.77
N ARG A 44 -11.55 -0.51 18.49
CA ARG A 44 -12.62 -1.53 18.43
C ARG A 44 -13.98 -0.92 18.74
N ARG A 45 -14.08 -0.16 19.86
CA ARG A 45 -15.32 0.52 20.27
C ARG A 45 -15.78 1.61 19.29
N LEU A 46 -14.84 2.42 18.76
CA LEU A 46 -15.18 3.46 17.81
C LEU A 46 -15.83 2.88 16.53
N VAL A 47 -15.25 1.82 16.00
CA VAL A 47 -15.80 1.15 14.80
C VAL A 47 -17.09 0.41 15.13
N ALA A 48 -17.18 -0.30 16.25
CA ALA A 48 -18.39 -0.99 16.68
C ALA A 48 -19.58 -0.02 16.81
N ASN A 49 -19.37 1.11 17.47
CA ASN A 49 -20.40 2.13 17.63
C ASN A 49 -20.84 2.75 16.30
N LYS A 50 -19.87 3.02 15.39
CA LYS A 50 -20.17 3.61 14.07
C LYS A 50 -21.06 2.69 13.23
N PHE A 51 -20.86 1.38 13.29
CA PHE A 51 -21.54 0.41 12.45
C PHE A 51 -22.63 -0.40 13.16
N GLY A 52 -22.85 -0.17 14.47
CA GLY A 52 -23.84 -0.89 15.25
C GLY A 52 -23.49 -2.38 15.44
N VAL A 53 -22.19 -2.72 15.52
CA VAL A 53 -21.74 -4.10 15.77
C VAL A 53 -21.95 -4.42 17.25
N PRO A 54 -22.66 -5.52 17.59
CA PRO A 54 -22.93 -5.87 18.97
C PRO A 54 -21.66 -6.35 19.69
N GLU A 55 -21.65 -6.23 21.02
CA GLU A 55 -20.44 -6.50 21.83
C GLU A 55 -19.96 -7.96 21.69
N GLU A 56 -20.87 -8.91 21.58
CA GLU A 56 -20.58 -10.33 21.35
C GLU A 56 -19.89 -10.62 20.01
N ALA A 57 -19.93 -9.70 19.06
CA ALA A 57 -19.21 -9.76 17.77
C ALA A 57 -17.94 -8.87 17.73
N CYS A 58 -17.48 -8.42 18.90
CA CYS A 58 -16.30 -7.60 19.08
C CYS A 58 -15.18 -8.40 19.77
N PHE A 59 -14.17 -8.80 19.01
CA PHE A 59 -13.08 -9.66 19.48
C PHE A 59 -11.79 -8.86 19.70
N SER A 60 -11.01 -9.24 20.71
CA SER A 60 -9.69 -8.66 20.98
C SER A 60 -8.56 -9.34 20.20
N SER A 61 -8.80 -10.56 19.74
CA SER A 61 -7.84 -11.34 18.95
C SER A 61 -8.55 -12.11 17.83
N PHE A 62 -7.82 -12.45 16.78
CA PHE A 62 -8.35 -13.32 15.74
C PHE A 62 -8.50 -14.78 16.22
N ASP A 63 -7.75 -15.19 17.25
CA ASP A 63 -7.93 -16.52 17.87
C ASP A 63 -9.32 -16.65 18.50
N ASP A 64 -9.76 -15.62 19.23
CA ASP A 64 -11.11 -15.59 19.82
C ASP A 64 -12.19 -15.63 18.74
N PHE A 65 -12.00 -14.87 17.64
CA PHE A 65 -12.94 -14.85 16.51
C PHE A 65 -13.04 -16.23 15.84
N PHE A 66 -11.91 -16.88 15.51
CA PHE A 66 -11.94 -18.19 14.87
C PHE A 66 -12.37 -19.33 15.81
N ALA A 67 -12.25 -19.15 17.13
CA ALA A 67 -12.81 -20.09 18.11
C ALA A 67 -14.33 -19.94 18.27
N ASN A 68 -14.86 -18.72 18.02
CA ASN A 68 -16.28 -18.38 18.15
C ASN A 68 -16.78 -17.70 16.86
N PRO A 69 -16.79 -18.42 15.71
CA PRO A 69 -17.11 -17.82 14.42
C PRO A 69 -18.54 -17.31 14.39
N ILE A 70 -18.76 -16.18 13.72
CA ILE A 70 -20.06 -15.59 13.47
C ILE A 70 -20.46 -15.78 12.01
N ASP A 71 -21.75 -15.65 11.73
CA ASP A 71 -22.29 -15.76 10.38
C ASP A 71 -21.80 -14.58 9.51
N ALA A 72 -20.86 -14.85 8.62
CA ALA A 72 -20.26 -13.89 7.69
C ALA A 72 -19.84 -14.58 6.39
N ASP A 73 -19.82 -13.82 5.30
CA ASP A 73 -19.41 -14.30 3.97
C ASP A 73 -17.91 -14.05 3.72
N ALA A 74 -17.38 -13.00 4.35
CA ALA A 74 -16.04 -12.51 4.06
C ALA A 74 -15.33 -11.90 5.26
N VAL A 75 -14.01 -11.79 5.15
CA VAL A 75 -13.18 -11.00 6.07
C VAL A 75 -12.41 -9.93 5.32
N LEU A 76 -12.22 -8.75 5.94
CA LEU A 76 -11.27 -7.74 5.52
C LEU A 76 -10.08 -7.79 6.46
N ILE A 77 -8.89 -8.09 5.95
CA ILE A 77 -7.65 -8.16 6.72
C ILE A 77 -6.86 -6.89 6.48
N GLY A 78 -6.80 -6.01 7.49
CA GLY A 78 -6.09 -4.73 7.48
C GLY A 78 -5.22 -4.55 8.71
N THR A 79 -4.61 -5.64 9.17
CA THR A 79 -3.62 -5.67 10.24
C THR A 79 -2.28 -5.06 9.81
N PRO A 80 -1.28 -4.88 10.69
CA PRO A 80 0.10 -4.72 10.27
C PRO A 80 0.58 -5.90 9.42
N GLU A 81 1.51 -5.64 8.49
CA GLU A 81 1.95 -6.58 7.45
C GLU A 81 2.46 -7.92 7.99
N ASP A 82 3.14 -7.89 9.14
CA ASP A 82 3.62 -9.07 9.86
C ASP A 82 2.51 -9.98 10.42
N LYS A 83 1.27 -9.55 10.29
CA LYS A 83 0.08 -10.25 10.79
C LYS A 83 -0.96 -10.50 9.70
N HIS A 84 -0.55 -10.52 8.42
CA HIS A 84 -1.45 -10.84 7.32
C HIS A 84 -1.62 -12.36 7.13
N TYR A 85 -0.50 -13.10 7.16
CA TYR A 85 -0.44 -14.49 6.76
C TYR A 85 -1.35 -15.40 7.59
N GLU A 86 -1.18 -15.41 8.91
CA GLU A 86 -1.90 -16.34 9.79
C GLU A 86 -3.43 -16.15 9.74
N PRO A 87 -4.00 -14.95 9.96
CA PRO A 87 -5.45 -14.78 9.85
C PRO A 87 -5.97 -15.02 8.43
N CYS A 88 -5.16 -14.76 7.39
CA CYS A 88 -5.53 -15.05 6.00
C CYS A 88 -5.69 -16.56 5.78
N MET A 89 -4.70 -17.38 6.20
CA MET A 89 -4.74 -18.83 6.09
C MET A 89 -5.92 -19.43 6.85
N ARG A 90 -6.18 -18.96 8.08
CA ARG A 90 -7.32 -19.40 8.89
C ARG A 90 -8.66 -19.04 8.26
N ALA A 91 -8.75 -17.84 7.68
CA ALA A 91 -9.96 -17.40 6.97
C ALA A 91 -10.21 -18.27 5.73
N ILE A 92 -9.17 -18.58 4.95
CA ILE A 92 -9.26 -19.49 3.80
C ILE A 92 -9.76 -20.87 4.24
N GLU A 93 -9.15 -21.45 5.28
CA GLU A 93 -9.55 -22.78 5.78
C GLU A 93 -10.99 -22.78 6.31
N ALA A 94 -11.46 -21.68 6.88
CA ALA A 94 -12.85 -21.50 7.32
C ALA A 94 -13.83 -21.21 6.17
N GLY A 95 -13.34 -20.99 4.95
CA GLY A 95 -14.18 -20.75 3.75
C GLY A 95 -14.63 -19.31 3.56
N TYR A 96 -14.04 -18.34 4.26
CA TYR A 96 -14.33 -16.93 4.05
C TYR A 96 -13.68 -16.39 2.77
N HIS A 97 -14.38 -15.55 2.02
CA HIS A 97 -13.77 -14.70 1.01
C HIS A 97 -12.96 -13.59 1.68
N ILE A 98 -11.91 -13.09 1.03
CA ILE A 98 -10.95 -12.19 1.70
C ILE A 98 -10.69 -10.94 0.87
N LEU A 99 -10.82 -9.78 1.51
CA LEU A 99 -10.23 -8.52 1.05
C LEU A 99 -8.97 -8.28 1.87
N LEU A 100 -7.79 -8.42 1.23
CA LEU A 100 -6.49 -8.42 1.89
C LEU A 100 -5.73 -7.12 1.63
N GLU A 101 -5.35 -6.39 2.68
CA GLU A 101 -4.41 -5.26 2.53
C GLU A 101 -3.06 -5.74 2.01
N LYS A 102 -2.44 -4.86 1.23
CA LYS A 102 -1.08 -5.07 0.72
C LYS A 102 -0.01 -4.71 1.78
N PRO A 103 1.18 -5.28 1.71
CA PRO A 103 1.57 -6.42 0.86
C PRO A 103 0.90 -7.72 1.33
N ILE A 104 0.84 -8.72 0.44
CA ILE A 104 0.14 -9.98 0.71
C ILE A 104 0.64 -10.63 2.00
N ALA A 105 1.97 -10.77 2.16
CA ALA A 105 2.61 -11.37 3.32
C ALA A 105 4.05 -10.84 3.47
N GLN A 106 4.86 -11.42 4.36
CA GLN A 106 6.25 -11.02 4.61
C GLN A 106 7.30 -11.79 3.80
N THR A 107 6.93 -12.90 3.21
CA THR A 107 7.84 -13.72 2.41
C THR A 107 7.19 -14.18 1.11
N LYS A 108 8.02 -14.45 0.09
CA LYS A 108 7.56 -15.04 -1.17
C LYS A 108 6.79 -16.34 -0.93
N GLN A 109 7.29 -17.21 -0.03
CA GLN A 109 6.64 -18.49 0.26
C GLN A 109 5.25 -18.31 0.87
N GLU A 110 5.09 -17.43 1.85
CA GLU A 110 3.78 -17.14 2.44
C GLU A 110 2.78 -16.61 1.39
N CYS A 111 3.24 -15.78 0.45
CA CYS A 111 2.39 -15.32 -0.65
C CYS A 111 1.92 -16.49 -1.53
N LEU A 112 2.82 -17.43 -1.87
CA LEU A 112 2.50 -18.61 -2.66
C LEU A 112 1.58 -19.57 -1.89
N ASP A 113 1.78 -19.75 -0.58
CA ASP A 113 0.93 -20.60 0.27
C ASP A 113 -0.52 -20.07 0.30
N ILE A 114 -0.71 -18.75 0.42
CA ILE A 114 -2.04 -18.11 0.35
C ILE A 114 -2.68 -18.36 -1.01
N LEU A 115 -1.93 -18.19 -2.10
CA LEU A 115 -2.41 -18.45 -3.46
C LEU A 115 -2.86 -19.92 -3.63
N GLU A 116 -2.05 -20.88 -3.19
CA GLU A 116 -2.37 -22.28 -3.30
C GLU A 116 -3.58 -22.67 -2.44
N ALA A 117 -3.62 -22.19 -1.19
CA ALA A 117 -4.72 -22.45 -0.29
C ALA A 117 -6.05 -21.87 -0.80
N SER A 118 -6.04 -20.65 -1.34
CA SER A 118 -7.24 -20.02 -1.89
C SER A 118 -7.80 -20.79 -3.08
N LYS A 119 -6.94 -21.27 -3.99
CA LYS A 119 -7.33 -22.13 -5.12
C LYS A 119 -7.91 -23.45 -4.65
N ARG A 120 -7.26 -24.12 -3.69
CA ARG A 120 -7.71 -25.40 -3.15
C ARG A 120 -9.10 -25.28 -2.51
N LYS A 121 -9.38 -24.19 -1.80
CA LYS A 121 -10.66 -23.95 -1.11
C LYS A 121 -11.73 -23.29 -1.99
N GLY A 122 -11.37 -22.75 -3.14
CA GLY A 122 -12.29 -22.03 -4.02
C GLY A 122 -12.79 -20.71 -3.43
N VAL A 123 -12.01 -20.08 -2.55
CA VAL A 123 -12.33 -18.76 -1.98
C VAL A 123 -11.69 -17.64 -2.79
N VAL A 124 -12.40 -16.54 -2.89
CA VAL A 124 -11.89 -15.32 -3.55
C VAL A 124 -11.00 -14.57 -2.58
N VAL A 125 -9.77 -14.25 -3.01
CA VAL A 125 -8.86 -13.34 -2.30
C VAL A 125 -8.55 -12.16 -3.22
N VAL A 126 -9.01 -10.97 -2.85
CA VAL A 126 -8.72 -9.71 -3.55
C VAL A 126 -7.67 -8.94 -2.75
N VAL A 127 -6.58 -8.55 -3.42
CA VAL A 127 -5.49 -7.78 -2.82
C VAL A 127 -5.70 -6.30 -3.07
N CYS A 128 -5.55 -5.46 -2.04
CA CYS A 128 -5.84 -4.02 -2.10
C CYS A 128 -4.83 -3.22 -2.95
N HIS A 129 -4.66 -3.58 -4.23
CA HIS A 129 -3.88 -2.82 -5.21
C HIS A 129 -4.68 -1.66 -5.79
N VAL A 130 -4.88 -0.62 -4.96
CA VAL A 130 -5.77 0.50 -5.27
C VAL A 130 -5.40 1.30 -6.52
N LEU A 131 -4.15 1.24 -7.00
CA LEU A 131 -3.75 1.94 -8.23
C LEU A 131 -4.52 1.44 -9.45
N ARG A 132 -4.85 0.16 -9.52
CA ARG A 132 -5.66 -0.41 -10.62
C ARG A 132 -7.06 0.22 -10.73
N PHE A 133 -7.53 0.87 -9.66
CA PHE A 133 -8.85 1.51 -9.56
C PHE A 133 -8.79 3.04 -9.56
N HIS A 134 -7.60 3.63 -9.63
CA HIS A 134 -7.43 5.06 -9.66
C HIS A 134 -7.62 5.60 -11.09
N PRO A 135 -8.44 6.62 -11.32
CA PRO A 135 -8.80 7.07 -12.68
C PRO A 135 -7.62 7.39 -13.58
N TYR A 136 -6.55 7.96 -13.04
CA TYR A 136 -5.32 8.25 -13.80
C TYR A 136 -4.65 6.97 -14.33
N PHE A 137 -4.47 5.95 -13.49
CA PHE A 137 -3.83 4.70 -13.87
C PHE A 137 -4.73 3.84 -14.76
N MET A 138 -6.04 3.87 -14.53
CA MET A 138 -7.04 3.26 -15.42
C MET A 138 -6.98 3.86 -16.81
N LYS A 139 -6.80 5.18 -16.93
CA LYS A 139 -6.67 5.85 -18.24
C LYS A 139 -5.42 5.42 -18.99
N ILE A 140 -4.30 5.20 -18.30
CA ILE A 140 -3.09 4.64 -18.94
C ILE A 140 -3.38 3.25 -19.49
N LYS A 141 -4.01 2.38 -18.69
CA LYS A 141 -4.39 1.02 -19.12
C LYS A 141 -5.33 1.06 -20.33
N GLU A 142 -6.37 1.90 -20.31
CA GLU A 142 -7.30 2.09 -21.42
C GLU A 142 -6.57 2.48 -22.71
N LEU A 143 -5.63 3.44 -22.62
CA LEU A 143 -4.86 3.90 -23.79
C LEU A 143 -3.96 2.78 -24.36
N ILE A 144 -3.36 1.96 -23.51
CA ILE A 144 -2.55 0.82 -23.93
C ILE A 144 -3.44 -0.24 -24.59
N ASP A 145 -4.55 -0.60 -23.94
CA ASP A 145 -5.49 -1.64 -24.40
C ASP A 145 -6.19 -1.25 -25.71
N SER A 146 -6.31 0.04 -26.01
CA SER A 146 -6.85 0.51 -27.29
C SER A 146 -6.00 0.08 -28.49
N GLY A 147 -4.71 -0.21 -28.28
CA GLY A 147 -3.74 -0.54 -29.34
C GLY A 147 -3.37 0.61 -30.27
N GLU A 148 -3.94 1.81 -30.07
CA GLU A 148 -3.68 2.95 -30.96
C GLU A 148 -2.21 3.39 -30.97
N LEU A 149 -1.51 3.25 -29.82
CA LEU A 149 -0.10 3.58 -29.68
C LEU A 149 0.84 2.41 -30.01
N GLY A 150 0.28 1.24 -30.38
CA GLY A 150 1.03 0.01 -30.68
C GLY A 150 1.47 -0.73 -29.42
N GLU A 151 2.64 -1.37 -29.46
CA GLU A 151 3.19 -2.20 -28.39
C GLU A 151 4.10 -1.37 -27.49
N ILE A 152 4.20 -1.74 -26.22
CA ILE A 152 5.12 -1.11 -25.25
C ILE A 152 6.54 -1.58 -25.59
N ILE A 153 7.49 -0.65 -25.64
CA ILE A 153 8.91 -0.94 -25.82
C ILE A 153 9.64 -0.79 -24.49
N SER A 154 9.40 0.32 -23.79
CA SER A 154 10.04 0.56 -22.49
C SER A 154 9.23 1.50 -21.61
N ILE A 155 9.40 1.33 -20.29
CA ILE A 155 8.78 2.17 -19.28
C ILE A 155 9.86 2.70 -18.31
N ASN A 156 9.80 4.00 -18.03
CA ASN A 156 10.47 4.60 -16.87
C ASN A 156 9.39 5.04 -15.90
N HIS A 157 9.42 4.49 -14.70
CA HIS A 157 8.47 4.82 -13.64
C HIS A 157 9.21 5.19 -12.37
N TYR A 158 8.74 6.19 -11.66
CA TYR A 158 9.32 6.57 -10.39
C TYR A 158 8.24 6.91 -9.36
N ALA A 159 8.51 6.48 -8.13
CA ALA A 159 7.70 6.79 -6.95
C ALA A 159 8.52 7.70 -6.03
N GLU A 160 8.13 8.96 -5.93
CA GLU A 160 8.74 9.90 -5.02
C GLU A 160 8.02 9.87 -3.68
N ILE A 161 8.81 9.76 -2.61
CA ILE A 161 8.32 9.72 -1.25
C ILE A 161 8.74 11.02 -0.56
N ASN A 162 7.76 11.81 -0.15
CA ASN A 162 8.01 13.03 0.59
C ASN A 162 8.90 12.74 1.83
N ILE A 163 9.87 13.60 2.07
CA ILE A 163 10.85 13.45 3.15
C ILE A 163 10.21 13.35 4.54
N ASP A 164 9.10 14.05 4.77
CA ASP A 164 8.36 13.98 6.03
C ASP A 164 7.75 12.59 6.22
N ARG A 165 7.20 12.00 5.14
CA ARG A 165 6.69 10.61 5.15
C ARG A 165 7.81 9.62 5.39
N MET A 166 8.96 9.78 4.73
CA MET A 166 10.11 8.92 4.96
C MET A 166 10.53 8.93 6.42
N THR A 167 10.75 10.11 6.98
CA THR A 167 11.21 10.25 8.37
C THR A 167 10.19 9.80 9.40
N HIS A 168 8.88 10.01 9.13
CA HIS A 168 7.80 9.53 9.98
C HIS A 168 7.65 8.01 9.93
N SER A 169 7.50 7.44 8.73
CA SER A 169 7.05 6.06 8.55
C SER A 169 8.20 5.04 8.51
N TYR A 170 9.29 5.38 7.80
CA TYR A 170 10.34 4.43 7.42
C TYR A 170 11.64 4.63 8.21
N VAL A 171 11.78 5.73 8.95
CA VAL A 171 12.92 5.95 9.85
C VAL A 171 12.49 5.79 11.31
N ARG A 172 11.46 6.50 11.77
CA ARG A 172 10.99 6.46 13.17
C ARG A 172 9.90 5.43 13.42
N GLY A 173 9.04 5.23 12.43
CA GLY A 173 7.78 4.51 12.55
C GLY A 173 7.84 3.02 12.32
N LEU A 174 6.66 2.46 12.03
CA LEU A 174 6.43 1.01 11.95
C LEU A 174 7.30 0.34 10.88
N TRP A 175 7.48 0.98 9.72
CA TRP A 175 8.19 0.43 8.55
C TRP A 175 9.69 0.69 8.58
N SER A 176 10.27 1.01 9.73
CA SER A 176 11.71 1.28 9.88
C SER A 176 12.60 0.03 9.84
N LYS A 177 12.01 -1.15 10.03
CA LYS A 177 12.72 -2.45 10.11
C LYS A 177 12.18 -3.44 9.10
N ALA A 178 13.01 -3.79 8.11
CA ALA A 178 12.64 -4.73 7.05
C ALA A 178 12.21 -6.10 7.59
N LYS A 179 12.90 -6.62 8.63
CA LYS A 179 12.55 -7.91 9.24
C LYS A 179 11.25 -7.89 10.05
N LYS A 180 10.83 -6.72 10.54
CA LYS A 180 9.61 -6.59 11.34
C LYS A 180 8.38 -6.41 10.46
N THR A 181 8.52 -5.68 9.39
CA THR A 181 7.46 -5.45 8.40
C THR A 181 7.86 -6.04 7.05
N ASN A 182 8.39 -5.21 6.16
CA ASN A 182 8.91 -5.59 4.86
C ASN A 182 10.02 -4.61 4.43
N PRO A 183 10.91 -4.98 3.50
CA PRO A 183 11.72 -4.02 2.78
C PRO A 183 10.89 -2.90 2.15
N MET A 184 11.48 -1.71 1.98
CA MET A 184 10.80 -0.53 1.41
C MET A 184 10.08 -0.85 0.10
N LEU A 185 10.72 -1.63 -0.79
CA LEU A 185 10.16 -1.98 -2.08
C LEU A 185 8.82 -2.73 -1.94
N ILE A 186 8.74 -3.71 -1.03
CA ILE A 186 7.53 -4.50 -0.79
C ILE A 186 6.50 -3.66 -0.02
N ALA A 187 6.90 -3.05 1.09
CA ALA A 187 5.98 -2.29 1.95
C ALA A 187 5.30 -1.12 1.23
N LYS A 188 6.05 -0.42 0.36
CA LYS A 188 5.57 0.81 -0.31
C LYS A 188 5.31 0.62 -1.79
N CYS A 189 6.22 -0.02 -2.52
CA CYS A 189 6.24 0.04 -3.99
C CYS A 189 5.68 -1.22 -4.66
N CYS A 190 5.17 -2.21 -3.91
CA CYS A 190 4.46 -3.34 -4.51
C CYS A 190 3.26 -2.88 -5.37
N HIS A 191 2.62 -1.77 -5.03
CA HIS A 191 1.60 -1.13 -5.87
C HIS A 191 2.15 -0.68 -7.23
N ASP A 192 3.36 -0.12 -7.24
CA ASP A 192 3.99 0.43 -8.43
C ASP A 192 4.43 -0.71 -9.36
N ILE A 193 5.06 -1.74 -8.80
CA ILE A 193 5.43 -2.96 -9.56
C ILE A 193 4.17 -3.66 -10.09
N ASP A 194 3.12 -3.75 -9.27
CA ASP A 194 1.84 -4.32 -9.66
C ASP A 194 1.21 -3.55 -10.83
N PHE A 195 1.17 -2.23 -10.75
CA PHE A 195 0.68 -1.38 -11.84
C PHE A 195 1.46 -1.61 -13.14
N LEU A 196 2.79 -1.65 -13.07
CA LEU A 196 3.66 -1.81 -14.24
C LEU A 196 3.43 -3.16 -14.92
N LEU A 197 3.36 -4.25 -14.17
CA LEU A 197 3.07 -5.58 -14.73
C LEU A 197 1.63 -5.66 -15.27
N TRP A 198 0.67 -5.06 -14.59
CA TRP A 198 -0.73 -5.03 -15.02
C TRP A 198 -0.92 -4.31 -16.36
N ILE A 199 -0.27 -3.16 -16.58
CA ILE A 199 -0.39 -2.43 -17.84
C ILE A 199 0.32 -3.14 -18.99
N CYS A 200 1.44 -3.83 -18.73
CA CYS A 200 2.17 -4.59 -19.74
C CYS A 200 1.45 -5.88 -20.11
N GLY A 201 0.79 -6.55 -19.17
CA GLY A 201 0.16 -7.85 -19.40
C GLY A 201 1.17 -8.97 -19.70
N SER A 202 2.45 -8.79 -19.40
CA SER A 202 3.56 -9.71 -19.63
C SER A 202 4.30 -9.98 -18.33
N LYS A 203 4.80 -11.20 -18.13
CA LYS A 203 5.51 -11.60 -16.91
C LYS A 203 6.94 -11.09 -16.89
N CYS A 204 7.45 -10.88 -15.68
CA CYS A 204 8.85 -10.51 -15.49
C CYS A 204 9.76 -11.73 -15.65
N ARG A 205 10.72 -11.67 -16.60
CA ARG A 205 11.70 -12.73 -16.87
C ARG A 205 12.94 -12.61 -16.00
N LYS A 206 13.41 -11.38 -15.78
CA LYS A 206 14.59 -11.11 -14.95
C LYS A 206 14.55 -9.73 -14.32
N VAL A 207 15.20 -9.60 -13.17
CA VAL A 207 15.27 -8.37 -12.40
C VAL A 207 16.67 -8.10 -11.88
N SER A 208 17.09 -6.82 -11.88
CA SER A 208 18.26 -6.36 -11.16
C SER A 208 17.95 -5.10 -10.36
N SER A 209 18.55 -4.98 -9.18
CA SER A 209 18.23 -3.89 -8.26
C SER A 209 19.44 -3.38 -7.49
N PHE A 210 19.48 -2.06 -7.28
CA PHE A 210 20.50 -1.35 -6.52
C PHE A 210 19.82 -0.37 -5.57
N GLY A 211 20.28 -0.29 -4.34
CA GLY A 211 19.74 0.62 -3.33
C GLY A 211 20.40 0.43 -1.98
N SER A 212 20.33 1.44 -1.14
CA SER A 212 20.93 1.39 0.19
C SER A 212 20.24 2.35 1.16
N LEU A 213 20.46 2.14 2.45
CA LEU A 213 20.27 3.17 3.46
C LEU A 213 21.52 4.04 3.47
N ARG A 214 21.49 5.19 2.83
CA ARG A 214 22.66 6.05 2.66
C ARG A 214 22.74 7.18 3.69
N TRP A 215 21.58 7.81 3.98
CA TRP A 215 21.58 9.08 4.70
C TRP A 215 21.23 8.97 6.18
N PHE A 216 20.17 8.28 6.54
CA PHE A 216 19.68 8.20 7.92
C PHE A 216 20.51 7.22 8.75
N ARG A 217 21.77 7.60 9.02
CA ARG A 217 22.78 6.84 9.72
C ARG A 217 23.52 7.75 10.71
N LYS A 218 24.09 7.17 11.74
CA LYS A 218 24.79 7.88 12.81
C LYS A 218 25.97 8.72 12.28
N GLU A 219 26.66 8.24 11.25
CA GLU A 219 27.81 8.91 10.64
C GLU A 219 27.44 10.26 9.99
N ASN A 220 26.19 10.45 9.61
CA ASN A 220 25.68 11.68 9.00
C ASN A 220 25.02 12.62 10.02
N ALA A 221 25.06 12.28 11.31
CA ALA A 221 24.46 13.10 12.35
C ALA A 221 25.19 14.45 12.48
N PRO A 222 24.49 15.59 12.51
CA PRO A 222 25.12 16.88 12.70
C PRO A 222 25.75 16.98 14.09
N GLU A 223 26.79 17.79 14.20
CA GLU A 223 27.45 18.07 15.49
C GLU A 223 26.43 18.60 16.52
N GLY A 224 26.48 18.10 17.74
CA GLY A 224 25.53 18.46 18.79
C GLY A 224 24.17 17.79 18.69
N SER A 225 24.02 16.82 17.77
CA SER A 225 22.82 15.98 17.72
C SER A 225 22.64 15.15 18.99
N ALA A 226 21.40 14.88 19.36
CA ALA A 226 21.04 14.05 20.51
C ALA A 226 20.13 12.89 20.07
N GLU A 227 19.90 11.92 20.98
CA GLU A 227 19.00 10.78 20.73
C GLU A 227 17.56 11.21 20.41
N ARG A 228 17.16 12.39 20.90
CA ARG A 228 15.82 12.95 20.70
C ARG A 228 15.88 14.38 20.19
N CYS A 229 14.92 14.74 19.31
CA CYS A 229 14.90 16.06 18.71
C CYS A 229 14.71 17.19 19.74
N ILE A 230 13.96 16.96 20.80
CA ILE A 230 13.71 17.95 21.88
C ILE A 230 14.98 18.30 22.68
N ASP A 231 15.99 17.43 22.69
CA ASP A 231 17.26 17.60 23.41
C ASP A 231 18.40 17.99 22.46
N CYS A 232 18.13 18.15 21.17
CA CYS A 232 19.12 18.32 20.11
C CYS A 232 19.50 19.79 19.94
N LYS A 233 20.80 20.10 20.00
CA LYS A 233 21.31 21.46 19.78
C LYS A 233 21.19 21.94 18.33
N ALA A 234 21.15 20.99 17.39
CA ALA A 234 21.00 21.28 15.95
C ALA A 234 19.52 21.30 15.50
N GLU A 235 18.56 21.18 16.43
CA GLU A 235 17.13 21.00 16.11
C GLU A 235 16.57 22.10 15.20
N ALA A 236 16.83 23.37 15.55
CA ALA A 236 16.25 24.52 14.86
C ALA A 236 16.65 24.63 13.36
N SER A 237 17.77 24.04 12.96
CA SER A 237 18.26 24.01 11.57
C SER A 237 18.08 22.65 10.89
N CYS A 238 17.59 21.65 11.61
CA CYS A 238 17.48 20.30 11.10
C CYS A 238 16.25 20.14 10.19
N PRO A 239 16.40 19.79 8.90
CA PRO A 239 15.28 19.60 7.99
C PRO A 239 14.41 18.39 8.35
N PHE A 240 14.85 17.54 9.28
CA PHE A 240 14.16 16.32 9.70
C PHE A 240 13.64 16.40 11.14
N SER A 241 13.53 17.63 11.69
CA SER A 241 13.11 17.82 13.07
C SER A 241 11.72 17.23 13.35
N ALA A 242 11.63 16.39 14.38
CA ALA A 242 10.37 15.87 14.90
C ALA A 242 9.53 16.97 15.54
N VAL A 243 10.17 17.95 16.18
CA VAL A 243 9.47 19.09 16.80
C VAL A 243 8.79 19.91 15.72
N HIS A 244 9.53 20.27 14.67
CA HIS A 244 8.97 20.99 13.53
C HIS A 244 7.82 20.22 12.86
N LEU A 245 8.00 18.93 12.61
CA LEU A 245 7.00 18.09 11.93
C LEU A 245 5.70 17.94 12.74
N TYR A 246 5.80 17.52 14.01
CA TYR A 246 4.63 17.14 14.81
C TYR A 246 4.06 18.27 15.63
N LYS A 247 4.89 19.13 16.22
CA LYS A 247 4.41 20.17 17.11
C LYS A 247 4.08 21.47 16.39
N GLU A 248 4.92 21.91 15.46
CA GLU A 248 4.72 23.17 14.75
C GLU A 248 3.79 23.01 13.55
N ARG A 249 4.09 22.07 12.64
CA ARG A 249 3.30 21.85 11.40
C ARG A 249 2.08 20.95 11.60
N LYS A 250 1.95 20.26 12.73
CA LYS A 250 0.84 19.33 13.06
C LYS A 250 0.62 18.29 11.97
N GLN A 251 1.69 17.85 11.30
CA GLN A 251 1.61 16.83 10.25
C GLN A 251 1.76 15.42 10.82
N TRP A 252 1.15 14.44 10.14
CA TRP A 252 1.18 13.01 10.50
C TRP A 252 0.60 12.65 11.88
N ILE A 253 0.05 13.61 12.62
CA ILE A 253 -0.52 13.41 13.96
C ILE A 253 -1.87 12.68 13.96
N ARG A 254 -2.55 12.59 12.81
CA ARG A 254 -3.84 11.91 12.67
C ARG A 254 -3.81 10.42 13.01
N ASN A 255 -2.60 9.83 13.07
CA ASN A 255 -2.39 8.43 13.41
C ASN A 255 -2.12 8.24 14.92
N PHE A 256 -2.11 9.30 15.70
CA PHE A 256 -1.93 9.24 17.15
C PHE A 256 -3.27 8.98 17.83
N ASP A 257 -3.35 7.90 18.59
CA ASP A 257 -4.51 7.62 19.42
C ASP A 257 -4.53 8.62 20.57
N VAL A 258 -5.63 9.37 20.72
CA VAL A 258 -5.81 10.37 21.79
C VAL A 258 -6.66 9.73 22.88
N PRO A 259 -6.10 9.42 24.07
CA PRO A 259 -6.87 8.88 25.19
C PRO A 259 -7.91 9.88 25.69
N GLU A 260 -8.98 9.36 26.31
CA GLU A 260 -10.01 10.19 26.95
C GLU A 260 -9.39 11.14 27.99
N GLY A 261 -9.80 12.40 27.96
CA GLY A 261 -9.30 13.44 28.84
C GLY A 261 -7.94 14.04 28.47
N GLN A 262 -7.31 13.60 27.36
CA GLN A 262 -6.08 14.20 26.85
C GLN A 262 -6.33 15.01 25.60
N THR A 263 -5.45 15.97 25.32
CA THR A 263 -5.42 16.72 24.06
C THR A 263 -4.41 16.10 23.10
N ILE A 264 -4.52 16.42 21.81
CA ILE A 264 -3.52 16.01 20.81
C ILE A 264 -2.13 16.57 21.14
N ASP A 265 -2.05 17.75 21.76
CA ASP A 265 -0.78 18.36 22.15
C ASP A 265 -0.11 17.61 23.32
N ASP A 266 -0.88 17.07 24.27
CA ASP A 266 -0.37 16.20 25.33
C ASP A 266 0.23 14.92 24.73
N VAL A 267 -0.44 14.35 23.73
CA VAL A 267 0.04 13.14 23.04
C VAL A 267 1.32 13.44 22.25
N ILE A 268 1.38 14.56 21.53
CA ILE A 268 2.59 15.00 20.82
C ILE A 268 3.75 15.20 21.77
N ASP A 269 3.55 15.91 22.88
CA ASP A 269 4.62 16.16 23.87
C ASP A 269 5.12 14.85 24.50
N LYS A 270 4.23 13.90 24.74
CA LYS A 270 4.59 12.56 25.22
C LYS A 270 5.40 11.79 24.18
N GLU A 271 4.97 11.81 22.90
CA GLU A 271 5.68 11.16 21.81
C GLU A 271 7.09 11.77 21.60
N LEU A 272 7.20 13.08 21.60
CA LEU A 272 8.49 13.77 21.47
C LEU A 272 9.45 13.40 22.61
N ARG A 273 8.95 13.25 23.84
CA ARG A 273 9.78 12.93 25.03
C ARG A 273 10.09 11.45 25.17
N LYS A 274 9.15 10.54 24.87
CA LYS A 274 9.26 9.11 25.21
C LYS A 274 8.93 8.16 24.05
N GLY A 275 8.12 8.60 23.07
CA GLY A 275 7.68 7.77 21.97
C GLY A 275 8.74 7.63 20.87
N VAL A 276 8.44 6.76 19.90
CA VAL A 276 9.35 6.49 18.76
C VAL A 276 9.48 7.69 17.84
N PHE A 277 8.44 8.50 17.71
CA PHE A 277 8.40 9.62 16.77
C PHE A 277 9.25 10.84 17.22
N GLY A 278 9.64 10.92 18.50
CA GLY A 278 10.57 11.97 18.98
C GLY A 278 12.06 11.65 18.76
N ARG A 279 12.42 10.46 18.27
CA ARG A 279 13.80 10.03 18.03
C ARG A 279 14.47 10.86 16.94
N CYS A 280 15.76 11.08 17.05
CA CYS A 280 16.57 11.65 16.00
C CYS A 280 16.69 10.66 14.83
N VAL A 281 16.49 11.11 13.59
CA VAL A 281 16.56 10.25 12.40
C VAL A 281 17.93 9.61 12.19
N TYR A 282 19.00 10.23 12.67
CA TYR A 282 20.35 9.73 12.57
C TYR A 282 20.72 8.72 13.67
N HIS A 283 19.95 8.69 14.76
CA HIS A 283 20.12 7.79 15.88
C HIS A 283 19.04 6.70 15.94
N CYS A 284 18.18 6.61 14.92
CA CYS A 284 17.27 5.49 14.76
C CYS A 284 18.04 4.23 14.35
N ASP A 285 17.41 3.10 14.60
CA ASP A 285 17.94 1.77 14.26
C ASP A 285 17.30 1.22 12.97
N ASN A 286 16.77 2.10 12.10
CA ASN A 286 16.18 1.76 10.82
C ASN A 286 17.20 1.05 9.89
N ASP A 287 16.67 0.13 9.06
CA ASP A 287 17.50 -0.67 8.13
C ASP A 287 16.93 -0.72 6.70
N VAL A 288 15.78 -0.09 6.45
CA VAL A 288 15.20 -0.01 5.10
C VAL A 288 15.96 1.01 4.24
N VAL A 289 15.99 0.77 2.95
CA VAL A 289 16.64 1.66 1.99
C VAL A 289 15.97 3.04 1.96
N ASP A 290 16.73 4.08 1.66
CA ASP A 290 16.21 5.44 1.44
C ASP A 290 16.14 5.82 -0.05
N HIS A 291 16.70 4.99 -0.92
CA HIS A 291 16.56 5.05 -2.38
C HIS A 291 16.82 3.66 -2.98
N GLN A 292 16.16 3.35 -4.09
CA GLN A 292 16.33 2.07 -4.79
C GLN A 292 15.94 2.21 -6.26
N ILE A 293 16.68 1.54 -7.14
CA ILE A 293 16.34 1.34 -8.55
C ILE A 293 16.11 -0.14 -8.81
N VAL A 294 15.12 -0.46 -9.61
CA VAL A 294 14.78 -1.82 -10.05
C VAL A 294 14.65 -1.81 -11.57
N ASN A 295 15.46 -2.60 -12.25
CA ASN A 295 15.36 -2.82 -13.69
C ASN A 295 14.80 -4.21 -13.96
N MET A 296 13.78 -4.27 -14.81
CA MET A 296 13.08 -5.50 -15.19
C MET A 296 13.11 -5.67 -16.70
N GLU A 297 13.18 -6.92 -17.14
CA GLU A 297 12.92 -7.31 -18.51
C GLU A 297 11.80 -8.34 -18.48
N LEU A 298 10.75 -8.11 -19.27
CA LEU A 298 9.59 -8.97 -19.34
C LEU A 298 9.79 -10.08 -20.40
N GLU A 299 8.88 -11.06 -20.46
CA GLU A 299 8.94 -12.17 -21.44
C GLU A 299 8.83 -11.70 -22.90
N ASP A 300 8.10 -10.60 -23.14
CA ASP A 300 7.93 -9.94 -24.44
C ASP A 300 9.06 -8.96 -24.78
N GLU A 301 10.17 -8.99 -24.03
CA GLU A 301 11.34 -8.12 -24.19
C GLU A 301 11.10 -6.65 -23.78
N THR A 302 9.90 -6.28 -23.30
CA THR A 302 9.67 -4.95 -22.71
C THR A 302 10.63 -4.71 -21.54
N THR A 303 11.25 -3.54 -21.51
CA THR A 303 12.16 -3.15 -20.42
C THR A 303 11.53 -2.09 -19.53
N ILE A 304 11.71 -2.25 -18.21
CA ILE A 304 11.17 -1.31 -17.22
C ILE A 304 12.29 -0.87 -16.29
N SER A 305 12.42 0.44 -16.07
CA SER A 305 13.24 1.02 -15.02
C SER A 305 12.32 1.69 -14.00
N PHE A 306 12.33 1.19 -12.77
CA PHE A 306 11.58 1.73 -11.65
C PHE A 306 12.54 2.35 -10.62
N VAL A 307 12.22 3.55 -10.14
CA VAL A 307 13.00 4.25 -9.12
C VAL A 307 12.11 4.66 -7.96
N VAL A 308 12.52 4.35 -6.75
CA VAL A 308 11.97 4.95 -5.53
C VAL A 308 13.02 5.83 -4.85
N ASN A 309 12.63 7.05 -4.48
CA ASN A 309 13.50 8.01 -3.83
C ASN A 309 12.74 8.70 -2.70
N ALA A 310 13.38 8.80 -1.53
CA ALA A 310 12.80 9.40 -0.33
C ALA A 310 13.28 10.84 -0.04
N PHE A 311 14.10 11.43 -0.93
CA PHE A 311 14.62 12.80 -0.78
C PHE A 311 13.89 13.76 -1.70
N THR A 312 12.57 13.86 -1.53
CA THR A 312 11.69 14.67 -2.35
C THR A 312 10.79 15.56 -1.51
N CYS A 313 10.35 16.69 -2.08
CA CYS A 313 9.47 17.62 -1.39
C CYS A 313 8.01 17.16 -1.38
N ASN A 314 7.61 16.34 -2.35
CA ASN A 314 6.23 15.88 -2.53
C ASN A 314 6.17 14.37 -2.77
N ASP A 315 5.06 13.76 -2.39
CA ASP A 315 4.74 12.40 -2.85
C ASP A 315 4.12 12.49 -4.23
N PHE A 316 4.68 11.81 -5.22
CA PHE A 316 4.03 11.62 -6.52
C PHE A 316 4.65 10.47 -7.31
N ARG A 317 4.00 10.08 -8.40
CA ARG A 317 4.49 9.10 -9.36
C ARG A 317 4.61 9.73 -10.73
N GLY A 318 5.71 9.45 -11.41
CA GLY A 318 5.89 9.79 -12.81
C GLY A 318 6.00 8.53 -13.66
N THR A 319 5.36 8.56 -14.83
CA THR A 319 5.32 7.40 -15.74
C THR A 319 5.60 7.86 -17.15
N HIS A 320 6.63 7.30 -17.79
CA HIS A 320 6.98 7.55 -19.19
C HIS A 320 6.98 6.21 -19.93
N ILE A 321 6.08 6.06 -20.87
CA ILE A 321 5.90 4.82 -21.66
C ILE A 321 6.26 5.12 -23.11
N LYS A 322 7.23 4.38 -23.64
CA LYS A 322 7.61 4.45 -25.06
C LYS A 322 7.00 3.25 -25.78
N MET A 323 6.26 3.53 -26.85
CA MET A 323 5.48 2.57 -27.60
C MET A 323 5.83 2.65 -29.10
N THR A 324 5.46 1.64 -29.88
CA THR A 324 5.87 1.55 -31.30
C THR A 324 5.29 2.63 -32.20
N LYS A 325 4.20 3.31 -31.79
CA LYS A 325 3.53 4.34 -32.59
C LYS A 325 3.39 5.69 -31.86
N GLY A 326 3.84 5.80 -30.62
CA GLY A 326 3.72 7.00 -29.83
C GLY A 326 4.33 6.86 -28.43
N GLU A 327 3.96 7.77 -27.55
CA GLU A 327 4.42 7.79 -26.18
C GLU A 327 3.37 8.35 -25.23
N ILE A 328 3.46 7.95 -23.96
CA ILE A 328 2.66 8.45 -22.85
C ILE A 328 3.60 9.02 -21.81
N ASP A 329 3.36 10.25 -21.37
CA ASP A 329 4.08 10.91 -20.28
C ASP A 329 3.09 11.44 -19.23
N GLY A 330 3.29 11.13 -17.94
CA GLY A 330 2.38 11.57 -16.90
C GLY A 330 2.96 11.62 -15.48
N ASN A 331 2.23 12.32 -14.59
CA ASN A 331 2.68 12.58 -13.21
C ASN A 331 1.53 12.58 -12.18
N GLU A 332 0.53 11.72 -12.36
CA GLU A 332 -0.71 11.62 -11.56
C GLU A 332 -1.68 12.80 -11.69
N THR A 333 -1.24 13.98 -12.10
CA THR A 333 -2.11 15.15 -12.34
C THR A 333 -2.35 15.44 -13.81
N THR A 334 -1.38 15.10 -14.65
CA THR A 334 -1.45 15.34 -16.10
C THR A 334 -0.94 14.12 -16.85
N LEU A 335 -1.66 13.71 -17.89
CA LEU A 335 -1.27 12.63 -18.79
C LEU A 335 -1.22 13.17 -20.20
N ARG A 336 -0.06 13.10 -20.85
CA ARG A 336 0.19 13.54 -22.23
C ARG A 336 0.39 12.34 -23.13
N VAL A 337 -0.31 12.34 -24.24
CA VAL A 337 -0.23 11.29 -25.26
C VAL A 337 0.22 11.92 -26.55
N ARG A 338 1.30 11.41 -27.14
CA ARG A 338 1.84 11.90 -28.42
C ARG A 338 2.00 10.77 -29.42
N LYS A 339 1.48 10.94 -30.62
CA LYS A 339 1.64 9.99 -31.74
C LYS A 339 2.80 10.42 -32.62
N PHE A 340 3.59 9.49 -33.17
CA PHE A 340 4.74 9.82 -34.01
C PHE A 340 4.36 10.46 -35.35
N ARG A 341 3.16 10.18 -35.87
CA ARG A 341 2.63 10.85 -37.03
C ARG A 341 1.49 11.78 -36.66
N GLY A 342 1.52 13.01 -37.19
CA GLY A 342 0.45 14.01 -37.03
C GLY A 342 0.79 15.15 -36.09
N ASN A 343 1.85 15.10 -35.29
CA ASN A 343 2.22 16.10 -34.29
C ASN A 343 1.08 16.44 -33.29
N GLU A 344 0.12 15.53 -33.13
CA GLU A 344 -0.99 15.71 -32.22
C GLU A 344 -0.58 15.29 -30.79
N GLU A 345 -0.82 16.21 -29.86
CA GLU A 345 -0.71 15.93 -28.44
C GLU A 345 -2.10 15.98 -27.83
N THR A 346 -2.48 14.92 -27.12
CA THR A 346 -3.68 14.89 -26.29
C THR A 346 -3.26 15.00 -24.83
N VAL A 347 -3.87 15.92 -24.09
CA VAL A 347 -3.60 16.13 -22.67
C VAL A 347 -4.86 15.83 -21.88
N TYR A 348 -4.73 14.93 -20.90
CA TYR A 348 -5.77 14.64 -19.91
C TYR A 348 -5.36 15.30 -18.60
N ASP A 349 -6.27 16.08 -18.03
CA ASP A 349 -6.07 16.75 -16.74
C ASP A 349 -6.75 15.96 -15.62
N PHE A 350 -5.97 15.59 -14.62
CA PHE A 350 -6.40 14.89 -13.41
C PHE A 350 -6.10 15.69 -12.14
N SER A 351 -5.80 16.99 -12.27
CA SER A 351 -5.43 17.87 -11.14
C SER A 351 -6.49 17.89 -10.04
N ASP A 352 -7.78 17.81 -10.40
CA ASP A 352 -8.89 17.77 -9.46
C ASP A 352 -8.92 16.50 -8.59
N LEU A 353 -8.24 15.42 -9.03
CA LEU A 353 -8.21 14.15 -8.29
C LEU A 353 -7.27 14.19 -7.09
N SER A 354 -6.23 15.04 -7.12
CA SER A 354 -5.20 15.11 -6.08
C SER A 354 -5.75 15.42 -4.68
N ASN A 355 -6.86 16.15 -4.61
CA ASN A 355 -7.54 16.53 -3.37
C ASN A 355 -8.76 15.68 -3.03
N GLN A 356 -9.11 14.70 -3.89
CA GLN A 356 -10.25 13.84 -3.63
C GLN A 356 -9.94 12.78 -2.56
N PRO A 357 -10.88 12.50 -1.66
CA PRO A 357 -10.70 11.47 -0.64
C PRO A 357 -10.66 10.05 -1.28
N PHE A 358 -10.20 9.09 -0.51
CA PHE A 358 -10.21 7.66 -0.90
C PHE A 358 -9.42 7.36 -2.18
N HIS A 359 -8.26 7.99 -2.37
CA HIS A 359 -7.46 7.88 -3.59
C HIS A 359 -8.33 8.09 -4.85
N ALA A 360 -9.02 9.24 -4.91
CA ALA A 360 -9.96 9.56 -5.98
C ALA A 360 -11.02 8.46 -6.22
N GLY A 361 -11.54 7.86 -5.15
CA GLY A 361 -12.56 6.81 -5.20
C GLY A 361 -12.02 5.39 -5.33
N ALA A 362 -10.74 5.20 -5.62
CA ALA A 362 -10.16 3.87 -5.83
C ALA A 362 -10.32 2.92 -4.63
N ASP A 363 -10.27 3.43 -3.40
CA ASP A 363 -10.51 2.65 -2.18
C ASP A 363 -11.94 2.09 -2.11
N LEU A 364 -12.91 2.76 -2.70
CA LEU A 364 -14.31 2.32 -2.73
C LEU A 364 -14.54 1.34 -3.90
N ASN A 365 -13.95 1.62 -5.05
CA ASN A 365 -14.10 0.81 -6.25
C ASN A 365 -13.55 -0.61 -6.05
N ILE A 366 -12.44 -0.78 -5.31
CA ILE A 366 -11.92 -2.12 -5.01
C ILE A 366 -12.86 -2.92 -4.10
N VAL A 367 -13.53 -2.26 -3.14
CA VAL A 367 -14.53 -2.91 -2.29
C VAL A 367 -15.74 -3.29 -3.12
N GLU A 368 -16.16 -2.43 -4.05
CA GLU A 368 -17.26 -2.73 -4.97
C GLU A 368 -16.96 -3.96 -5.83
N GLU A 369 -15.76 -4.02 -6.43
CA GLU A 369 -15.32 -5.18 -7.21
C GLU A 369 -15.30 -6.44 -6.34
N PHE A 370 -14.79 -6.37 -5.11
CA PHE A 370 -14.82 -7.48 -4.18
C PHE A 370 -16.23 -7.98 -3.88
N VAL A 371 -17.16 -7.08 -3.54
CA VAL A 371 -18.58 -7.41 -3.30
C VAL A 371 -19.22 -8.02 -4.54
N ASN A 372 -18.95 -7.47 -5.72
CA ASN A 372 -19.48 -8.00 -6.98
C ASN A 372 -18.96 -9.41 -7.26
N SER A 373 -17.69 -9.70 -6.94
CA SER A 373 -17.09 -11.01 -7.14
C SER A 373 -17.75 -12.11 -6.30
N ILE A 374 -18.10 -11.80 -5.06
CA ILE A 374 -18.71 -12.78 -4.14
C ILE A 374 -20.19 -13.00 -4.48
N THR A 375 -20.89 -11.93 -4.87
CA THR A 375 -22.32 -12.00 -5.19
C THR A 375 -22.61 -12.46 -6.61
N ARG A 376 -21.56 -12.75 -7.41
CA ARG A 376 -21.67 -13.09 -8.85
C ARG A 376 -22.49 -12.07 -9.64
N SER A 377 -22.49 -10.82 -9.19
CA SER A 377 -23.30 -9.74 -9.75
C SER A 377 -22.75 -9.19 -11.06
N SER A 378 -21.54 -9.60 -11.46
CA SER A 378 -20.91 -9.23 -12.72
C SER A 378 -20.20 -10.44 -13.35
N GLU A 379 -20.29 -10.58 -14.67
CA GLU A 379 -19.50 -11.53 -15.46
C GLU A 379 -18.08 -11.03 -15.74
N GLY A 380 -17.67 -9.92 -15.09
CA GLY A 380 -16.36 -9.28 -15.29
C GLY A 380 -15.20 -10.07 -14.68
N VAL A 381 -14.06 -10.01 -15.34
CA VAL A 381 -12.80 -10.53 -14.80
C VAL A 381 -12.37 -9.64 -13.66
N LEU A 382 -12.13 -10.22 -12.48
CA LEU A 382 -11.57 -9.51 -11.33
C LEU A 382 -10.18 -8.97 -11.67
N SER A 383 -9.98 -7.69 -11.42
CA SER A 383 -8.72 -7.03 -11.80
C SER A 383 -7.61 -7.22 -10.78
N SER A 384 -7.95 -7.48 -9.51
CA SER A 384 -6.97 -7.49 -8.39
C SER A 384 -7.09 -8.74 -7.50
N THR A 385 -7.32 -9.93 -8.11
CA THR A 385 -7.24 -11.20 -7.38
C THR A 385 -5.80 -11.52 -6.97
N ILE A 386 -5.64 -12.44 -6.03
CA ILE A 386 -4.30 -12.90 -5.65
C ILE A 386 -3.55 -13.50 -6.84
N GLU A 387 -4.23 -14.19 -7.76
CA GLU A 387 -3.63 -14.76 -8.97
C GLU A 387 -3.03 -13.68 -9.88
N SER A 388 -3.71 -12.54 -10.00
CA SER A 388 -3.25 -11.42 -10.83
C SER A 388 -2.23 -10.52 -10.11
N SER A 389 -2.13 -10.63 -8.79
CA SER A 389 -1.30 -9.77 -7.93
C SER A 389 -0.03 -10.43 -7.42
N ILE A 390 0.03 -11.78 -7.49
CA ILE A 390 1.14 -12.54 -6.89
C ILE A 390 2.49 -12.23 -7.53
N GLU A 391 2.50 -12.02 -8.84
CA GLU A 391 3.73 -11.80 -9.59
C GLU A 391 4.46 -10.53 -9.15
N SER A 392 3.72 -9.46 -8.89
CA SER A 392 4.30 -8.21 -8.40
C SER A 392 5.06 -8.39 -7.09
N HIS A 393 4.55 -9.25 -6.19
CA HIS A 393 5.21 -9.57 -4.93
C HIS A 393 6.44 -10.44 -5.15
N VAL A 394 6.36 -11.45 -6.03
CA VAL A 394 7.51 -12.28 -6.43
C VAL A 394 8.62 -11.39 -6.98
N VAL A 395 8.31 -10.50 -7.92
CA VAL A 395 9.28 -9.54 -8.49
C VAL A 395 9.91 -8.65 -7.42
N CYS A 396 9.12 -8.15 -6.46
CA CYS A 396 9.63 -7.33 -5.37
C CYS A 396 10.62 -8.10 -4.47
N TYR A 397 10.32 -9.37 -4.13
CA TYR A 397 11.23 -10.20 -3.32
C TYR A 397 12.51 -10.56 -4.09
N GLU A 398 12.39 -10.87 -5.37
CA GLU A 398 13.57 -11.16 -6.21
C GLU A 398 14.41 -9.90 -6.48
N ALA A 399 13.80 -8.72 -6.56
CA ALA A 399 14.52 -7.44 -6.62
C ALA A 399 15.31 -7.17 -5.31
N GLU A 400 14.74 -7.51 -4.14
CA GLU A 400 15.49 -7.46 -2.88
C GLU A 400 16.63 -8.49 -2.84
N THR A 401 16.40 -9.71 -3.31
CA THR A 401 17.44 -10.73 -3.46
C THR A 401 18.57 -10.21 -4.36
N SER A 402 18.23 -9.64 -5.51
CA SER A 402 19.18 -9.01 -6.44
C SER A 402 20.02 -7.93 -5.76
N ARG A 403 19.38 -7.01 -5.04
CA ARG A 403 20.04 -5.92 -4.32
C ARG A 403 21.02 -6.43 -3.25
N LEU A 404 20.63 -7.47 -2.52
CA LEU A 404 21.44 -8.03 -1.43
C LEU A 404 22.59 -8.89 -1.93
N THR A 405 22.42 -9.58 -3.06
CA THR A 405 23.44 -10.48 -3.64
C THR A 405 24.27 -9.83 -4.72
N ASN A 406 23.91 -8.62 -5.20
CA ASN A 406 24.51 -7.94 -6.34
C ASN A 406 24.46 -8.77 -7.64
N GLN A 407 23.39 -9.52 -7.85
CA GLN A 407 23.19 -10.38 -9.03
C GLN A 407 21.91 -10.03 -9.75
N THR A 408 21.86 -10.26 -11.06
CA THR A 408 20.61 -10.31 -11.80
C THR A 408 19.91 -11.63 -11.49
N ILE A 409 18.64 -11.59 -11.12
CA ILE A 409 17.85 -12.78 -10.78
C ILE A 409 16.91 -13.10 -11.96
N LEU A 410 16.93 -14.36 -12.38
CA LEU A 410 15.93 -14.91 -13.31
C LEU A 410 14.69 -15.31 -12.48
N ILE A 411 13.51 -14.96 -12.96
CA ILE A 411 12.24 -15.29 -12.34
C ILE A 411 11.64 -16.47 -13.11
N GLU A 412 11.43 -17.58 -12.39
CA GLU A 412 10.85 -18.82 -12.91
C GLU A 412 9.33 -18.87 -12.68
#